data_53c41dd5af6242baa31041e0335ac952
#
_entry.id   53c41dd5af6242baa31041e0335ac952
#
_cell.length_a   1.000
_cell.length_b   1.000
_cell.length_c   1.000
_cell.angle_alpha   90.00
_cell.angle_beta   90.00
_cell.angle_gamma   90.00
#
_symmetry.space_group_name_H-M   'P 1'
#
loop_
_entity.id
_entity.type
_entity.pdbx_description
1 polymer ?
#
loop_
_entity_poly.entity_id
_entity_poly.type
_entity_poly.pdbx_seq_one_letter_code
_entity_poly.pdbx_strand_id
1 'polypeptide(L)'
;HQDGEEMIDEILSLGFDHVELSHGIKLSLLPGIMRAVKAGKVQVVGVHNFFPAPIDEVGDSPDSRPFTADLLQVRSKAIELTKKSIEQGAALGARYIVLHMGTVEPLAKRTDTARLQNLARQGMVGTESFAGTKGEFVRRRNRLAPVYLERAREALRQLLPQAGQFGVKLGIEGRSHYEQVPSEDEMNLLMKEFGDNPFIGYWHDFGHIQRKHNLLILNHEQFLRRMSSHLIGGHVNDVKWPARDHQVPLLGGVVPFERLLPFFPHGVPLVWELSSRVSSEDIRAAHKLWMEKFPQTLA
;
A
#
# COMPACT_ATOMS: atom_id res chain seq x y z
N HIS A 1 15.35 11.27 -10.93
CA HIS A 1 16.80 10.97 -10.98
C HIS A 1 17.15 10.13 -12.20
N GLN A 2 18.39 10.27 -12.66
CA GLN A 2 18.99 9.47 -13.74
C GLN A 2 19.93 8.39 -13.18
N ASP A 3 20.43 8.58 -11.97
CA ASP A 3 21.25 7.62 -11.22
C ASP A 3 20.58 7.24 -9.90
N GLY A 4 20.64 5.97 -9.55
CA GLY A 4 20.04 5.45 -8.32
C GLY A 4 20.76 5.88 -7.06
N GLU A 5 22.05 6.17 -7.12
CA GLU A 5 22.81 6.67 -5.97
C GLU A 5 22.41 8.11 -5.62
N GLU A 6 22.22 8.98 -6.62
CA GLU A 6 21.67 10.34 -6.40
C GLU A 6 20.28 10.31 -5.77
N MET A 7 19.44 9.37 -6.18
CA MET A 7 18.11 9.16 -5.58
C MET A 7 18.22 8.78 -4.10
N ILE A 8 19.14 7.89 -3.75
CA ILE A 8 19.39 7.51 -2.36
C ILE A 8 19.97 8.69 -1.55
N ASP A 9 20.92 9.43 -2.12
CA ASP A 9 21.51 10.60 -1.44
C ASP A 9 20.44 11.68 -1.14
N GLU A 10 19.43 11.86 -2.00
CA GLU A 10 18.28 12.72 -1.70
C GLU A 10 17.49 12.19 -0.49
N ILE A 11 17.14 10.92 -0.45
CA ILE A 11 16.40 10.31 0.66
C ILE A 11 17.15 10.47 1.98
N LEU A 12 18.46 10.23 1.97
CA LEU A 12 19.34 10.46 3.14
C LEU A 12 19.31 11.93 3.59
N SER A 13 19.30 12.88 2.65
CA SER A 13 19.21 14.31 2.94
C SER A 13 17.89 14.72 3.62
N LEU A 14 16.85 13.89 3.47
CA LEU A 14 15.55 14.08 4.12
C LEU A 14 15.48 13.48 5.52
N GLY A 15 16.51 12.72 5.94
CA GLY A 15 16.62 12.12 7.27
C GLY A 15 16.23 10.64 7.35
N PHE A 16 16.09 9.95 6.21
CA PHE A 16 15.76 8.53 6.16
C PHE A 16 16.96 7.71 5.69
N ASP A 17 17.28 6.62 6.39
CA ASP A 17 18.37 5.70 6.09
C ASP A 17 17.87 4.28 5.76
N HIS A 18 16.58 4.04 5.87
CA HIS A 18 15.88 2.84 5.46
C HIS A 18 14.91 3.16 4.32
N VAL A 19 14.86 2.30 3.30
CA VAL A 19 14.04 2.54 2.11
C VAL A 19 13.21 1.31 1.73
N GLU A 20 12.00 1.58 1.30
CA GLU A 20 11.22 0.69 0.46
C GLU A 20 11.41 1.10 -0.99
N LEU A 21 11.80 0.17 -1.85
CA LEU A 21 11.97 0.45 -3.27
C LEU A 21 10.61 0.38 -3.97
N SER A 22 10.19 1.52 -4.49
CA SER A 22 8.86 1.69 -5.11
C SER A 22 8.75 0.97 -6.47
N HIS A 23 7.51 0.69 -6.87
CA HIS A 23 7.14 0.07 -8.15
C HIS A 23 7.63 0.82 -9.40
N GLY A 24 7.87 2.14 -9.33
CA GLY A 24 8.35 2.96 -10.46
C GLY A 24 9.86 2.92 -10.70
N ILE A 25 10.62 2.12 -9.94
CA ILE A 25 12.08 2.08 -10.05
C ILE A 25 12.50 1.29 -11.29
N LYS A 26 13.08 2.02 -12.26
CA LYS A 26 13.59 1.48 -13.52
C LYS A 26 14.86 0.67 -13.33
N LEU A 27 15.07 -0.32 -14.19
CA LEU A 27 16.30 -1.15 -14.21
C LEU A 27 17.58 -0.31 -14.28
N SER A 28 17.55 0.84 -14.96
CA SER A 28 18.70 1.74 -15.09
C SER A 28 19.17 2.34 -13.75
N LEU A 29 18.30 2.42 -12.75
CA LEU A 29 18.64 2.95 -11.42
C LEU A 29 19.27 1.90 -10.50
N LEU A 30 19.05 0.60 -10.76
CA LEU A 30 19.54 -0.46 -9.89
C LEU A 30 21.06 -0.45 -9.64
N PRO A 31 21.93 -0.22 -10.65
CA PRO A 31 23.38 -0.19 -10.39
C PRO A 31 23.77 0.87 -9.35
N GLY A 32 23.17 2.05 -9.37
CA GLY A 32 23.40 3.12 -8.39
C GLY A 32 22.86 2.76 -7.00
N ILE A 33 21.65 2.22 -6.93
CA ILE A 33 21.05 1.73 -5.68
C ILE A 33 21.95 0.66 -5.06
N MET A 34 22.40 -0.32 -5.85
CA MET A 34 23.30 -1.39 -5.38
C MET A 34 24.65 -0.85 -4.87
N ARG A 35 25.20 0.19 -5.48
CA ARG A 35 26.41 0.85 -4.96
C ARG A 35 26.18 1.46 -3.59
N ALA A 36 25.06 2.19 -3.42
CA ALA A 36 24.70 2.80 -2.15
C ALA A 36 24.46 1.77 -1.03
N VAL A 37 23.76 0.67 -1.34
CA VAL A 37 23.54 -0.45 -0.41
C VAL A 37 24.87 -1.12 -0.02
N LYS A 38 25.74 -1.45 -1.00
CA LYS A 38 27.05 -2.06 -0.73
C LYS A 38 27.98 -1.16 0.08
N ALA A 39 27.87 0.15 -0.10
CA ALA A 39 28.61 1.14 0.67
C ALA A 39 28.05 1.36 2.11
N GLY A 40 26.95 0.67 2.46
CA GLY A 40 26.29 0.83 3.76
C GLY A 40 25.62 2.18 3.97
N LYS A 41 25.38 2.95 2.90
CA LYS A 41 24.72 4.27 2.98
C LYS A 41 23.24 4.14 3.37
N VAL A 42 22.58 3.06 2.92
CA VAL A 42 21.13 2.85 3.06
C VAL A 42 20.82 1.37 3.24
N GLN A 43 19.74 1.06 3.94
CA GLN A 43 19.19 -0.29 4.05
C GLN A 43 17.89 -0.40 3.26
N VAL A 44 17.80 -1.41 2.39
CA VAL A 44 16.56 -1.77 1.71
C VAL A 44 15.79 -2.69 2.66
N VAL A 45 14.64 -2.21 3.16
CA VAL A 45 13.81 -2.97 4.09
C VAL A 45 12.65 -3.70 3.42
N GLY A 46 12.21 -3.21 2.27
CA GLY A 46 11.13 -3.79 1.49
C GLY A 46 11.10 -3.29 0.06
N VAL A 47 10.23 -3.88 -0.73
CA VAL A 47 9.91 -3.39 -2.08
C VAL A 47 8.41 -3.36 -2.31
N HIS A 48 7.96 -2.43 -3.12
CA HIS A 48 6.59 -2.40 -3.60
C HIS A 48 6.50 -3.11 -4.96
N ASN A 49 5.54 -4.00 -5.11
CA ASN A 49 5.36 -4.77 -6.34
C ASN A 49 4.81 -3.86 -7.48
N PHE A 50 5.31 -3.89 -8.70
CA PHE A 50 6.31 -4.79 -9.24
C PHE A 50 7.70 -4.15 -9.19
N PHE A 51 8.71 -4.91 -8.80
CA PHE A 51 10.08 -4.42 -8.68
C PHE A 51 11.07 -5.38 -9.36
N PRO A 52 12.04 -4.87 -10.14
CA PRO A 52 12.01 -3.54 -10.73
C PRO A 52 10.84 -3.36 -11.71
N ALA A 53 10.56 -2.10 -12.07
CA ALA A 53 9.47 -1.78 -12.99
C ALA A 53 9.56 -2.60 -14.29
N PRO A 54 8.48 -3.28 -14.72
CA PRO A 54 8.47 -4.03 -15.96
C PRO A 54 8.75 -3.13 -17.17
N ILE A 55 9.55 -3.64 -18.11
CA ILE A 55 9.83 -2.95 -19.38
C ILE A 55 8.80 -3.43 -20.40
N ASP A 56 7.64 -2.82 -20.42
CA ASP A 56 6.61 -3.05 -21.43
C ASP A 56 5.64 -1.86 -21.52
N GLU A 57 4.70 -1.92 -22.49
CA GLU A 57 3.76 -0.84 -22.78
C GLU A 57 2.64 -0.66 -21.71
N VAL A 58 2.46 -1.61 -20.80
CA VAL A 58 1.36 -1.59 -19.82
C VAL A 58 1.61 -0.57 -18.70
N GLY A 59 2.89 -0.20 -18.51
CA GLY A 59 3.30 0.76 -17.46
C GLY A 59 3.74 0.11 -16.16
N ASP A 60 4.21 0.94 -15.26
CA ASP A 60 4.86 0.56 -14.00
C ASP A 60 3.96 0.64 -12.76
N SER A 61 2.69 1.01 -12.93
CA SER A 61 1.73 1.06 -11.82
C SER A 61 1.52 -0.32 -11.17
N PRO A 62 1.45 -0.40 -9.83
CA PRO A 62 1.17 -1.65 -9.13
C PRO A 62 -0.22 -2.22 -9.47
N ASP A 63 -1.13 -1.39 -9.97
CA ASP A 63 -2.47 -1.79 -10.42
C ASP A 63 -2.53 -2.15 -11.91
N SER A 64 -1.41 -2.04 -12.66
CA SER A 64 -1.39 -2.31 -14.11
C SER A 64 -1.64 -3.77 -14.48
N ARG A 65 -1.32 -4.69 -13.57
CA ARG A 65 -1.47 -6.15 -13.74
C ARG A 65 -2.11 -6.77 -12.50
N PRO A 66 -3.44 -6.63 -12.34
CA PRO A 66 -4.12 -7.13 -11.16
C PRO A 66 -4.15 -8.66 -11.15
N PHE A 67 -3.89 -9.27 -9.99
CA PHE A 67 -4.06 -10.70 -9.76
C PHE A 67 -5.53 -11.14 -9.92
N THR A 68 -6.44 -10.19 -9.92
CA THR A 68 -7.88 -10.43 -10.03
C THR A 68 -8.41 -10.25 -11.45
N ALA A 69 -7.59 -9.90 -12.45
CA ALA A 69 -8.00 -9.64 -13.83
C ALA A 69 -8.89 -10.77 -14.41
N ASP A 70 -9.84 -10.41 -15.30
CA ASP A 70 -10.68 -11.41 -15.98
C ASP A 70 -9.83 -12.27 -16.93
N LEU A 71 -8.82 -11.69 -17.58
CA LEU A 71 -7.91 -12.40 -18.48
C LEU A 71 -6.85 -13.20 -17.70
N LEU A 72 -6.81 -14.52 -17.93
CA LEU A 72 -5.86 -15.42 -17.29
C LEU A 72 -4.39 -15.02 -17.56
N GLN A 73 -4.09 -14.57 -18.79
CA GLN A 73 -2.72 -14.14 -19.16
C GLN A 73 -2.24 -12.98 -18.29
N VAL A 74 -3.11 -12.02 -17.94
CA VAL A 74 -2.78 -10.90 -17.08
C VAL A 74 -2.46 -11.40 -15.66
N ARG A 75 -3.29 -12.29 -15.11
CA ARG A 75 -3.05 -12.90 -13.79
C ARG A 75 -1.75 -13.69 -13.73
N SER A 76 -1.51 -14.53 -14.76
CA SER A 76 -0.27 -15.33 -14.84
C SER A 76 0.97 -14.44 -14.93
N LYS A 77 0.89 -13.34 -15.70
CA LYS A 77 1.98 -12.38 -15.81
C LYS A 77 2.23 -11.64 -14.49
N ALA A 78 1.17 -11.25 -13.77
CA ALA A 78 1.28 -10.66 -12.44
C ALA A 78 2.03 -11.59 -11.47
N ILE A 79 1.68 -12.88 -11.44
CA ILE A 79 2.34 -13.88 -10.59
C ILE A 79 3.83 -14.04 -10.99
N GLU A 80 4.12 -14.16 -12.30
CA GLU A 80 5.51 -14.27 -12.80
C GLU A 80 6.36 -13.07 -12.36
N LEU A 81 5.85 -11.85 -12.56
CA LEU A 81 6.56 -10.63 -12.20
C LEU A 81 6.73 -10.48 -10.69
N THR A 82 5.73 -10.86 -9.90
CA THR A 82 5.83 -10.83 -8.44
C THR A 82 6.88 -11.82 -7.93
N LYS A 83 6.98 -12.99 -8.55
CA LYS A 83 8.06 -13.94 -8.24
C LYS A 83 9.44 -13.33 -8.47
N LYS A 84 9.61 -12.56 -9.55
CA LYS A 84 10.85 -11.80 -9.79
C LYS A 84 11.06 -10.69 -8.75
N SER A 85 9.98 -9.98 -8.35
CA SER A 85 10.07 -8.97 -7.28
C SER A 85 10.52 -9.57 -5.96
N ILE A 86 10.02 -10.76 -5.58
CA ILE A 86 10.45 -11.49 -4.38
C ILE A 86 11.96 -11.81 -4.45
N GLU A 87 12.41 -12.36 -5.56
CA GLU A 87 13.82 -12.74 -5.76
C GLU A 87 14.75 -11.53 -5.75
N GLN A 88 14.43 -10.49 -6.51
CA GLN A 88 15.22 -9.26 -6.60
C GLN A 88 15.20 -8.47 -5.28
N GLY A 89 14.06 -8.39 -4.63
CA GLY A 89 13.94 -7.74 -3.32
C GLY A 89 14.78 -8.45 -2.27
N ALA A 90 14.70 -9.79 -2.19
CA ALA A 90 15.50 -10.60 -1.27
C ALA A 90 17.01 -10.41 -1.50
N ALA A 91 17.45 -10.34 -2.77
CA ALA A 91 18.86 -10.10 -3.12
C ALA A 91 19.38 -8.73 -2.67
N LEU A 92 18.48 -7.75 -2.45
CA LEU A 92 18.80 -6.42 -1.91
C LEU A 92 18.62 -6.33 -0.38
N GLY A 93 18.18 -7.40 0.28
CA GLY A 93 17.95 -7.41 1.73
C GLY A 93 16.53 -7.07 2.15
N ALA A 94 15.58 -6.95 1.21
CA ALA A 94 14.19 -6.70 1.53
C ALA A 94 13.59 -7.84 2.37
N ARG A 95 12.86 -7.47 3.41
CA ARG A 95 12.18 -8.40 4.33
C ARG A 95 10.70 -8.62 3.97
N TYR A 96 10.15 -7.77 3.12
CA TYR A 96 8.75 -7.84 2.67
C TYR A 96 8.57 -7.28 1.27
N ILE A 97 7.46 -7.70 0.65
CA ILE A 97 6.96 -7.17 -0.64
C ILE A 97 5.54 -6.68 -0.41
N VAL A 98 5.25 -5.42 -0.69
CA VAL A 98 3.89 -4.86 -0.64
C VAL A 98 3.13 -5.24 -1.91
N LEU A 99 1.90 -5.74 -1.76
CA LEU A 99 1.08 -6.24 -2.86
C LEU A 99 -0.27 -5.51 -2.96
N HIS A 100 -0.57 -5.01 -4.16
CA HIS A 100 -1.92 -4.72 -4.59
C HIS A 100 -2.54 -5.97 -5.22
N MET A 101 -3.64 -6.48 -4.66
CA MET A 101 -4.24 -7.72 -5.22
C MET A 101 -5.05 -7.45 -6.49
N GLY A 102 -5.62 -6.24 -6.62
CA GLY A 102 -6.36 -5.86 -7.80
C GLY A 102 -7.71 -5.22 -7.52
N THR A 103 -8.68 -5.45 -8.40
CA THR A 103 -9.99 -4.80 -8.36
C THR A 103 -11.11 -5.73 -8.82
N VAL A 104 -12.35 -5.41 -8.50
CA VAL A 104 -13.55 -5.99 -9.10
C VAL A 104 -13.68 -5.38 -10.50
N GLU A 105 -13.17 -6.06 -11.53
CA GLU A 105 -12.88 -5.49 -12.86
C GLU A 105 -14.08 -4.77 -13.52
N PRO A 106 -15.33 -5.27 -13.45
CA PRO A 106 -16.48 -4.53 -14.00
C PRO A 106 -16.72 -3.16 -13.34
N LEU A 107 -16.14 -2.92 -12.17
CA LEU A 107 -16.26 -1.65 -11.44
C LEU A 107 -15.06 -0.72 -11.65
N ALA A 108 -13.94 -1.22 -12.12
CA ALA A 108 -12.71 -0.43 -12.31
C ALA A 108 -12.92 0.84 -13.16
N LYS A 109 -13.77 0.74 -14.19
CA LYS A 109 -14.11 1.87 -15.08
C LYS A 109 -15.24 2.75 -14.55
N ARG A 110 -15.96 2.35 -13.50
CA ARG A 110 -17.14 3.07 -13.00
C ARG A 110 -16.78 4.19 -12.04
N THR A 111 -15.63 4.08 -11.40
CA THR A 111 -15.13 5.08 -10.42
C THR A 111 -16.16 5.47 -9.35
N ASP A 112 -16.88 4.48 -8.81
CA ASP A 112 -17.95 4.73 -7.84
C ASP A 112 -17.41 5.38 -6.55
N THR A 113 -16.20 5.00 -6.08
CA THR A 113 -15.54 5.69 -4.95
C THR A 113 -15.26 7.15 -5.28
N ALA A 114 -14.80 7.46 -6.49
CA ALA A 114 -14.58 8.85 -6.93
C ALA A 114 -15.89 9.64 -6.98
N ARG A 115 -17.01 8.99 -7.35
CA ARG A 115 -18.36 9.62 -7.29
C ARG A 115 -18.73 9.99 -5.85
N LEU A 116 -18.50 9.11 -4.89
CA LEU A 116 -18.73 9.42 -3.47
C LEU A 116 -17.83 10.56 -2.98
N GLN A 117 -16.58 10.61 -3.41
CA GLN A 117 -15.67 11.72 -3.11
C GLN A 117 -16.15 13.04 -3.70
N ASN A 118 -16.72 13.04 -4.91
CA ASN A 118 -17.31 14.25 -5.48
C ASN A 118 -18.53 14.74 -4.68
N LEU A 119 -19.39 13.84 -4.21
CA LEU A 119 -20.46 14.20 -3.29
C LEU A 119 -19.91 14.74 -1.96
N ALA A 120 -18.83 14.18 -1.45
CA ALA A 120 -18.16 14.70 -0.25
C ALA A 120 -17.60 16.13 -0.45
N ARG A 121 -17.02 16.43 -1.63
CA ARG A 121 -16.58 17.80 -1.98
C ARG A 121 -17.72 18.80 -2.02
N GLN A 122 -18.92 18.33 -2.31
CA GLN A 122 -20.17 19.15 -2.29
C GLN A 122 -20.80 19.25 -0.90
N GLY A 123 -20.14 18.72 0.15
CA GLY A 123 -20.66 18.74 1.52
C GLY A 123 -21.82 17.76 1.77
N MET A 124 -22.04 16.79 0.91
CA MET A 124 -23.20 15.88 0.96
C MET A 124 -23.00 14.64 1.85
N VAL A 125 -21.85 14.48 2.49
CA VAL A 125 -21.61 13.36 3.42
C VAL A 125 -22.67 13.37 4.53
N GLY A 126 -23.28 12.19 4.77
CA GLY A 126 -24.35 12.05 5.78
C GLY A 126 -25.77 12.37 5.27
N THR A 127 -25.93 12.89 4.05
CA THR A 127 -27.26 13.08 3.45
C THR A 127 -27.87 11.77 2.96
N GLU A 128 -29.20 11.74 2.81
CA GLU A 128 -29.91 10.57 2.26
C GLU A 128 -29.44 10.21 0.85
N SER A 129 -29.18 11.20 -0.02
CA SER A 129 -28.64 11.01 -1.36
C SER A 129 -27.27 10.35 -1.34
N PHE A 130 -26.37 10.77 -0.43
CA PHE A 130 -25.07 10.14 -0.24
C PHE A 130 -25.23 8.70 0.25
N ALA A 131 -26.08 8.47 1.26
CA ALA A 131 -26.33 7.15 1.83
C ALA A 131 -26.91 6.19 0.79
N GLY A 132 -27.86 6.64 -0.03
CA GLY A 132 -28.45 5.88 -1.13
C GLY A 132 -27.41 5.46 -2.18
N THR A 133 -26.61 6.44 -2.66
CA THR A 133 -25.51 6.18 -3.63
C THR A 133 -24.48 5.19 -3.08
N LYS A 134 -24.04 5.39 -1.84
CA LYS A 134 -23.12 4.48 -1.17
C LYS A 134 -23.70 3.07 -1.02
N GLY A 135 -24.93 2.96 -0.55
CA GLY A 135 -25.59 1.67 -0.35
C GLY A 135 -25.75 0.88 -1.65
N GLU A 136 -26.11 1.54 -2.75
CA GLU A 136 -26.18 0.89 -4.08
C GLU A 136 -24.81 0.39 -4.52
N PHE A 137 -23.77 1.20 -4.38
CA PHE A 137 -22.41 0.84 -4.74
C PHE A 137 -21.91 -0.38 -3.92
N VAL A 138 -22.06 -0.34 -2.60
CA VAL A 138 -21.63 -1.43 -1.71
C VAL A 138 -22.35 -2.73 -2.07
N ARG A 139 -23.68 -2.70 -2.25
CA ARG A 139 -24.45 -3.90 -2.65
C ARG A 139 -23.98 -4.50 -3.98
N ARG A 140 -23.76 -3.62 -4.98
CA ARG A 140 -23.28 -4.05 -6.31
C ARG A 140 -21.88 -4.68 -6.23
N ARG A 141 -20.96 -4.02 -5.54
CA ARG A 141 -19.59 -4.51 -5.36
C ARG A 141 -19.60 -5.87 -4.67
N ASN A 142 -20.31 -6.01 -3.56
CA ASN A 142 -20.32 -7.25 -2.79
C ASN A 142 -20.93 -8.44 -3.55
N ARG A 143 -21.88 -8.18 -4.45
CA ARG A 143 -22.42 -9.22 -5.33
C ARG A 143 -21.42 -9.72 -6.36
N LEU A 144 -20.54 -8.87 -6.85
CA LEU A 144 -19.55 -9.20 -7.88
C LEU A 144 -18.23 -9.73 -7.31
N ALA A 145 -17.88 -9.34 -6.11
CA ALA A 145 -16.57 -9.54 -5.48
C ALA A 145 -16.12 -11.00 -5.29
N PRO A 146 -16.98 -11.99 -5.02
CA PRO A 146 -16.52 -13.34 -4.62
C PRO A 146 -15.57 -14.00 -5.61
N VAL A 147 -15.79 -13.86 -6.92
CA VAL A 147 -14.90 -14.43 -7.93
C VAL A 147 -13.52 -13.76 -7.95
N TYR A 148 -13.47 -12.45 -7.68
CA TYR A 148 -12.22 -11.68 -7.64
C TYR A 148 -11.42 -11.98 -6.38
N LEU A 149 -12.10 -12.18 -5.24
CA LEU A 149 -11.47 -12.64 -4.02
C LEU A 149 -10.85 -14.04 -4.18
N GLU A 150 -11.54 -14.96 -4.87
CA GLU A 150 -10.97 -16.29 -5.10
C GLU A 150 -9.73 -16.24 -6.00
N ARG A 151 -9.70 -15.39 -7.03
CA ARG A 151 -8.50 -15.17 -7.83
C ARG A 151 -7.33 -14.62 -7.01
N ALA A 152 -7.61 -13.72 -6.05
CA ALA A 152 -6.59 -13.24 -5.11
C ALA A 152 -6.05 -14.39 -4.24
N ARG A 153 -6.91 -15.28 -3.74
CA ARG A 153 -6.50 -16.50 -3.01
C ARG A 153 -5.62 -17.41 -3.85
N GLU A 154 -6.02 -17.66 -5.10
CA GLU A 154 -5.23 -18.48 -6.04
C GLU A 154 -3.83 -17.89 -6.27
N ALA A 155 -3.72 -16.57 -6.41
CA ALA A 155 -2.44 -15.91 -6.54
C ALA A 155 -1.57 -16.07 -5.27
N LEU A 156 -2.14 -15.88 -4.08
CA LEU A 156 -1.43 -16.05 -2.81
C LEU A 156 -0.93 -17.49 -2.64
N ARG A 157 -1.74 -18.50 -2.96
CA ARG A 157 -1.33 -19.92 -2.91
C ARG A 157 -0.12 -20.21 -3.82
N GLN A 158 0.03 -19.47 -4.94
CA GLN A 158 1.15 -19.63 -5.87
C GLN A 158 2.38 -18.80 -5.48
N LEU A 159 2.23 -17.74 -4.71
CA LEU A 159 3.32 -16.84 -4.31
C LEU A 159 3.95 -17.23 -2.97
N LEU A 160 3.15 -17.72 -2.02
CA LEU A 160 3.61 -18.03 -0.66
C LEU A 160 4.76 -19.05 -0.60
N PRO A 161 4.79 -20.12 -1.43
CA PRO A 161 5.93 -21.04 -1.42
C PRO A 161 7.26 -20.36 -1.74
N GLN A 162 7.27 -19.44 -2.72
CA GLN A 162 8.46 -18.69 -3.09
C GLN A 162 8.82 -17.63 -2.03
N ALA A 163 7.81 -16.94 -1.46
CA ALA A 163 8.03 -16.02 -0.36
C ALA A 163 8.73 -16.72 0.82
N GLY A 164 8.28 -17.94 1.18
CA GLY A 164 8.93 -18.78 2.18
C GLY A 164 10.34 -19.22 1.80
N GLN A 165 10.59 -19.59 0.54
CA GLN A 165 11.90 -19.96 0.05
C GLN A 165 12.94 -18.83 0.18
N PHE A 166 12.53 -17.60 -0.07
CA PHE A 166 13.39 -16.41 0.02
C PHE A 166 13.36 -15.72 1.38
N GLY A 167 12.54 -16.19 2.33
CA GLY A 167 12.40 -15.58 3.65
C GLY A 167 11.76 -14.19 3.66
N VAL A 168 10.94 -13.87 2.65
CA VAL A 168 10.33 -12.56 2.45
C VAL A 168 8.84 -12.62 2.76
N LYS A 169 8.29 -11.63 3.47
CA LYS A 169 6.85 -11.56 3.76
C LYS A 169 6.08 -10.87 2.63
N LEU A 170 4.89 -11.34 2.35
CA LEU A 170 3.92 -10.69 1.46
C LEU A 170 2.99 -9.79 2.29
N GLY A 171 3.07 -8.47 2.10
CA GLY A 171 2.21 -7.49 2.75
C GLY A 171 1.00 -7.18 1.87
N ILE A 172 -0.18 -7.66 2.24
CA ILE A 172 -1.40 -7.32 1.52
C ILE A 172 -1.86 -5.93 1.94
N GLU A 173 -1.80 -4.99 1.01
CA GLU A 173 -2.09 -3.59 1.33
C GLU A 173 -3.59 -3.28 1.42
N GLY A 174 -3.93 -2.46 2.42
CA GLY A 174 -5.25 -1.83 2.54
C GLY A 174 -5.46 -0.74 1.50
N ARG A 175 -6.43 -0.92 0.59
CA ARG A 175 -6.60 -0.10 -0.62
C ARG A 175 -7.52 1.11 -0.43
N SER A 176 -7.32 2.17 -1.23
CA SER A 176 -8.03 3.45 -1.12
C SER A 176 -9.44 3.47 -1.73
N HIS A 177 -9.73 2.58 -2.69
CA HIS A 177 -11.00 2.52 -3.39
C HIS A 177 -11.75 1.24 -3.02
N TYR A 178 -13.05 1.35 -2.76
CA TYR A 178 -13.86 0.19 -2.35
C TYR A 178 -14.09 -0.81 -3.50
N GLU A 179 -13.87 -0.41 -4.76
CA GLU A 179 -13.83 -1.29 -5.92
C GLU A 179 -12.66 -2.29 -5.88
N GLN A 180 -11.60 -1.96 -5.14
CA GLN A 180 -10.39 -2.78 -5.08
C GLN A 180 -10.58 -4.01 -4.18
N VAL A 181 -9.71 -4.98 -4.37
CA VAL A 181 -9.65 -6.25 -3.63
C VAL A 181 -8.31 -6.31 -2.89
N PRO A 182 -8.32 -6.68 -1.60
CA PRO A 182 -9.49 -6.97 -0.77
C PRO A 182 -10.17 -5.73 -0.21
N SER A 183 -11.49 -5.80 0.05
CA SER A 183 -12.14 -4.91 1.01
C SER A 183 -11.74 -5.29 2.44
N GLU A 184 -12.19 -4.52 3.43
CA GLU A 184 -11.85 -4.77 4.84
C GLU A 184 -12.38 -6.12 5.36
N ASP A 185 -13.59 -6.50 4.95
CA ASP A 185 -14.17 -7.81 5.31
C ASP A 185 -13.46 -8.94 4.57
N GLU A 186 -13.07 -8.73 3.32
CA GLU A 186 -12.27 -9.69 2.56
C GLU A 186 -10.85 -9.81 3.09
N MET A 187 -10.24 -8.73 3.60
CA MET A 187 -8.96 -8.78 4.30
C MET A 187 -9.04 -9.68 5.55
N ASN A 188 -10.13 -9.55 6.33
CA ASN A 188 -10.37 -10.47 7.46
C ASN A 188 -10.44 -11.94 7.00
N LEU A 189 -11.10 -12.20 5.86
CA LEU A 189 -11.19 -13.57 5.32
C LEU A 189 -9.81 -14.09 4.86
N LEU A 190 -9.00 -13.25 4.21
CA LEU A 190 -7.65 -13.63 3.79
C LEU A 190 -6.74 -13.89 5.00
N MET A 191 -6.78 -13.03 6.02
CA MET A 191 -5.97 -13.23 7.23
C MET A 191 -6.44 -14.44 8.05
N LYS A 192 -7.72 -14.75 8.05
CA LYS A 192 -8.23 -15.98 8.67
C LYS A 192 -7.77 -17.25 7.93
N GLU A 193 -7.64 -17.20 6.60
CA GLU A 193 -7.21 -18.34 5.78
C GLU A 193 -5.69 -18.51 5.77
N PHE A 194 -4.94 -17.42 5.64
CA PHE A 194 -3.50 -17.46 5.41
C PHE A 194 -2.67 -16.93 6.58
N GLY A 195 -3.26 -16.25 7.55
CA GLY A 195 -2.55 -15.48 8.57
C GLY A 195 -1.69 -16.28 9.55
N ASP A 196 -1.84 -17.61 9.58
CA ASP A 196 -0.95 -18.52 10.33
C ASP A 196 0.37 -18.78 9.57
N ASN A 197 0.46 -18.44 8.28
CA ASN A 197 1.69 -18.54 7.51
C ASN A 197 2.61 -17.36 7.87
N PRO A 198 3.87 -17.59 8.29
CA PRO A 198 4.77 -16.52 8.73
C PRO A 198 5.21 -15.56 7.62
N PHE A 199 4.92 -15.90 6.36
CA PHE A 199 5.33 -15.13 5.18
C PHE A 199 4.21 -14.30 4.55
N ILE A 200 3.12 -14.03 5.28
CA ILE A 200 2.05 -13.13 4.84
C ILE A 200 1.55 -12.30 6.02
N GLY A 201 1.07 -11.10 5.72
CA GLY A 201 0.42 -10.26 6.70
C GLY A 201 -0.31 -9.07 6.07
N TYR A 202 -0.93 -8.28 6.91
CA TYR A 202 -1.61 -7.06 6.54
C TYR A 202 -0.61 -5.90 6.49
N TRP A 203 -0.67 -5.12 5.39
CA TRP A 203 0.04 -3.86 5.22
C TRP A 203 -0.95 -2.70 5.32
N HIS A 204 -0.77 -1.83 6.31
CA HIS A 204 -1.71 -0.75 6.55
C HIS A 204 -1.28 0.53 5.85
N ASP A 205 -2.11 1.07 4.95
CA ASP A 205 -1.93 2.43 4.45
C ASP A 205 -2.89 3.38 5.18
N PHE A 206 -2.32 4.34 5.92
CA PHE A 206 -3.09 5.27 6.75
C PHE A 206 -4.01 6.16 5.92
N GLY A 207 -3.52 6.70 4.82
CA GLY A 207 -4.30 7.59 3.95
C GLY A 207 -5.41 6.85 3.21
N HIS A 208 -5.11 5.65 2.69
CA HIS A 208 -6.10 4.82 1.98
C HIS A 208 -7.29 4.48 2.87
N ILE A 209 -7.01 4.02 4.07
CA ILE A 209 -8.08 3.63 5.02
C ILE A 209 -8.81 4.86 5.55
N GLN A 210 -8.09 5.97 5.82
CA GLN A 210 -8.72 7.22 6.25
C GLN A 210 -9.70 7.77 5.21
N ARG A 211 -9.39 7.69 3.92
CA ARG A 211 -10.33 8.12 2.85
C ARG A 211 -11.64 7.36 2.89
N LYS A 212 -11.59 6.02 3.04
CA LYS A 212 -12.80 5.20 3.15
C LYS A 212 -13.55 5.45 4.45
N HIS A 213 -12.85 5.73 5.56
CA HIS A 213 -13.46 6.18 6.80
C HIS A 213 -14.26 7.47 6.60
N ASN A 214 -13.68 8.46 5.95
CA ASN A 214 -14.31 9.76 5.68
C ASN A 214 -15.50 9.64 4.72
N LEU A 215 -15.55 8.61 3.88
CA LEU A 215 -16.70 8.24 3.05
C LEU A 215 -17.73 7.37 3.80
N LEU A 216 -17.57 7.18 5.10
CA LEU A 216 -18.45 6.36 5.93
C LEU A 216 -18.59 4.90 5.41
N ILE A 217 -17.56 4.36 4.74
CA ILE A 217 -17.51 2.97 4.26
C ILE A 217 -17.09 2.04 5.39
N LEU A 218 -16.14 2.48 6.23
CA LEU A 218 -15.62 1.72 7.35
C LEU A 218 -15.34 2.62 8.57
N ASN A 219 -15.05 2.00 9.71
CA ASN A 219 -14.43 2.68 10.84
C ASN A 219 -12.93 2.34 10.88
N HIS A 220 -12.06 3.34 10.71
CA HIS A 220 -10.60 3.18 10.58
C HIS A 220 -9.99 2.49 11.81
N GLU A 221 -10.27 3.03 12.99
CA GLU A 221 -9.73 2.51 14.26
C GLU A 221 -10.20 1.07 14.54
N GLN A 222 -11.49 0.78 14.34
CA GLN A 222 -12.02 -0.57 14.54
C GLN A 222 -11.41 -1.57 13.57
N PHE A 223 -11.20 -1.18 12.31
CA PHE A 223 -10.57 -2.03 11.33
C PHE A 223 -9.12 -2.31 11.69
N LEU A 224 -8.33 -1.27 11.99
CA LEU A 224 -6.94 -1.40 12.37
C LEU A 224 -6.78 -2.27 13.62
N ARG A 225 -7.63 -2.07 14.65
CA ARG A 225 -7.64 -2.89 15.85
C ARG A 225 -7.85 -4.37 15.55
N ARG A 226 -8.76 -4.70 14.62
CA ARG A 226 -8.99 -6.11 14.18
C ARG A 226 -7.78 -6.70 13.48
N MET A 227 -7.04 -5.89 12.72
CA MET A 227 -5.89 -6.32 11.93
C MET A 227 -4.57 -6.29 12.70
N SER A 228 -4.53 -5.76 13.92
CA SER A 228 -3.29 -5.50 14.65
C SER A 228 -2.39 -6.74 14.81
N SER A 229 -2.94 -7.92 15.03
CA SER A 229 -2.18 -9.17 15.14
C SER A 229 -1.59 -9.68 13.82
N HIS A 230 -2.08 -9.16 12.69
CA HIS A 230 -1.62 -9.53 11.34
C HIS A 230 -0.77 -8.43 10.69
N LEU A 231 -0.57 -7.29 11.39
CA LEU A 231 0.24 -6.18 10.88
C LEU A 231 1.71 -6.57 10.73
N ILE A 232 2.25 -6.35 9.55
CA ILE A 232 3.68 -6.53 9.26
C ILE A 232 4.37 -5.23 8.85
N GLY A 233 3.63 -4.13 8.72
CA GLY A 233 4.11 -2.79 8.41
C GLY A 233 3.00 -1.87 7.92
N GLY A 234 3.36 -0.67 7.52
CA GLY A 234 2.41 0.28 6.95
C GLY A 234 3.03 1.46 6.22
N HIS A 235 2.23 2.05 5.32
CA HIS A 235 2.53 3.30 4.64
C HIS A 235 1.98 4.48 5.44
N VAL A 236 2.89 5.36 5.84
CA VAL A 236 2.57 6.60 6.54
C VAL A 236 2.41 7.71 5.51
N ASN A 237 1.19 8.17 5.37
CA ASN A 237 0.83 9.36 4.63
C ASN A 237 -0.46 9.97 5.22
N ASP A 238 -0.68 11.25 4.96
CA ASP A 238 -1.86 11.95 5.44
C ASP A 238 -2.83 12.24 4.30
N VAL A 239 -4.00 12.74 4.64
CA VAL A 239 -5.09 13.06 3.71
C VAL A 239 -5.51 14.52 3.89
N LYS A 240 -5.41 15.32 2.84
CA LYS A 240 -6.10 16.60 2.74
C LYS A 240 -7.52 16.37 2.22
N TRP A 241 -8.43 16.09 3.13
CA TRP A 241 -9.81 15.75 2.80
C TRP A 241 -10.59 16.96 2.30
N PRO A 242 -11.46 16.80 1.28
CA PRO A 242 -11.74 15.57 0.49
C PRO A 242 -10.86 15.41 -0.77
N ALA A 243 -9.69 16.04 -0.81
CA ALA A 243 -8.88 16.17 -2.03
C ALA A 243 -7.89 15.04 -2.27
N ARG A 244 -6.85 14.89 -1.45
CA ARG A 244 -5.66 14.07 -1.74
C ARG A 244 -5.20 13.25 -0.54
N ASP A 245 -4.76 12.03 -0.80
CA ASP A 245 -3.87 11.22 0.03
C ASP A 245 -2.40 11.44 -0.35
N HIS A 246 -1.50 10.63 0.20
CA HIS A 246 -0.05 10.73 0.05
C HIS A 246 0.51 12.12 0.38
N GLN A 247 -0.10 12.77 1.36
CA GLN A 247 0.37 14.04 1.89
C GLN A 247 1.31 13.81 3.08
N VAL A 248 2.11 14.82 3.39
CA VAL A 248 3.02 14.79 4.56
C VAL A 248 2.20 14.64 5.83
N PRO A 249 2.57 13.73 6.75
CA PRO A 249 1.86 13.60 8.02
C PRO A 249 2.03 14.83 8.90
N LEU A 250 1.02 15.11 9.74
CA LEU A 250 1.02 16.17 10.75
C LEU A 250 0.99 17.63 10.21
N LEU A 251 1.00 17.85 8.90
CA LEU A 251 0.95 19.18 8.30
C LEU A 251 -0.44 19.50 7.71
N GLY A 252 -1.47 19.44 8.57
CA GLY A 252 -2.84 19.86 8.22
C GLY A 252 -3.67 18.81 7.49
N GLY A 253 -3.32 17.53 7.61
CA GLY A 253 -4.17 16.42 7.19
C GLY A 253 -5.18 15.98 8.28
N VAL A 254 -5.90 14.90 8.02
CA VAL A 254 -7.00 14.43 8.88
C VAL A 254 -6.79 13.04 9.47
N VAL A 255 -5.63 12.43 9.27
CA VAL A 255 -5.30 11.11 9.86
C VAL A 255 -5.00 11.27 11.35
N PRO A 256 -5.75 10.59 12.23
CA PRO A 256 -5.53 10.71 13.69
C PRO A 256 -4.44 9.74 14.18
N PHE A 257 -3.18 10.00 13.81
CA PHE A 257 -2.04 9.11 14.10
C PHE A 257 -1.92 8.73 15.57
N GLU A 258 -2.19 9.66 16.51
CA GLU A 258 -2.12 9.39 17.96
C GLU A 258 -3.09 8.28 18.40
N ARG A 259 -4.22 8.16 17.73
CA ARG A 259 -5.24 7.14 18.02
C ARG A 259 -4.95 5.81 17.34
N LEU A 260 -4.20 5.83 16.22
CA LEU A 260 -4.00 4.66 15.37
C LEU A 260 -2.68 3.94 15.64
N LEU A 261 -1.59 4.67 15.89
CA LEU A 261 -0.27 4.10 16.13
C LEU A 261 -0.21 3.13 17.32
N PRO A 262 -0.99 3.29 18.41
CA PRO A 262 -0.99 2.30 19.51
C PRO A 262 -1.41 0.87 19.11
N PHE A 263 -2.01 0.69 17.93
CA PHE A 263 -2.36 -0.65 17.42
C PHE A 263 -1.24 -1.29 16.59
N PHE A 264 -0.18 -0.56 16.29
CA PHE A 264 0.98 -1.11 15.58
C PHE A 264 1.89 -1.86 16.56
N PRO A 265 2.28 -3.11 16.21
CA PRO A 265 3.30 -3.83 16.96
C PRO A 265 4.64 -3.08 16.91
N HIS A 266 5.42 -3.17 17.99
CA HIS A 266 6.77 -2.61 17.97
C HIS A 266 7.66 -3.29 16.92
N GLY A 267 8.53 -2.53 16.28
CA GLY A 267 9.51 -3.04 15.31
C GLY A 267 8.95 -3.39 13.93
N VAL A 268 7.68 -3.09 13.63
CA VAL A 268 7.18 -3.17 12.26
C VAL A 268 7.53 -1.88 11.51
N PRO A 269 7.91 -1.97 10.22
CA PRO A 269 8.29 -0.80 9.43
C PRO A 269 7.11 0.15 9.20
N LEU A 270 7.36 1.44 9.36
CA LEU A 270 6.48 2.54 9.01
C LEU A 270 7.14 3.35 7.89
N VAL A 271 6.70 3.13 6.67
CA VAL A 271 7.30 3.71 5.46
C VAL A 271 6.53 4.95 5.04
N TRP A 272 7.23 6.06 4.86
CA TRP A 272 6.61 7.28 4.35
C TRP A 272 6.41 7.18 2.84
N GLU A 273 5.16 7.01 2.41
CA GLU A 273 4.78 6.98 0.99
C GLU A 273 4.11 8.29 0.61
N LEU A 274 4.89 9.17 -0.03
CA LEU A 274 4.48 10.53 -0.29
C LEU A 274 4.35 10.82 -1.79
N SER A 275 3.43 11.74 -2.12
CA SER A 275 3.30 12.26 -3.47
C SER A 275 4.59 13.00 -3.89
N SER A 276 5.04 12.79 -5.12
CA SER A 276 6.16 13.53 -5.74
C SER A 276 5.95 15.06 -5.81
N ARG A 277 4.77 15.56 -5.42
CA ARG A 277 4.44 16.99 -5.38
C ARG A 277 4.69 17.62 -4.01
N VAL A 278 5.07 16.82 -3.03
CA VAL A 278 5.41 17.31 -1.69
C VAL A 278 6.81 17.91 -1.72
N SER A 279 7.01 19.04 -1.05
CA SER A 279 8.33 19.69 -1.00
C SER A 279 9.26 18.99 0.00
N SER A 280 10.56 18.99 -0.29
CA SER A 280 11.59 18.50 0.63
C SER A 280 11.60 19.25 1.97
N GLU A 281 11.19 20.52 1.98
CA GLU A 281 11.05 21.33 3.18
C GLU A 281 9.92 20.80 4.08
N ASP A 282 8.75 20.55 3.49
CA ASP A 282 7.61 19.97 4.23
C ASP A 282 7.95 18.58 4.77
N ILE A 283 8.66 17.74 3.99
CA ILE A 283 9.07 16.41 4.44
C ILE A 283 9.97 16.51 5.67
N ARG A 284 11.01 17.37 5.63
CA ARG A 284 11.91 17.60 6.78
C ARG A 284 11.18 18.16 8.01
N ALA A 285 10.28 19.11 7.80
CA ALA A 285 9.49 19.68 8.88
C ALA A 285 8.57 18.65 9.55
N ALA A 286 7.88 17.88 8.74
CA ALA A 286 7.01 16.81 9.23
C ALA A 286 7.81 15.68 9.91
N HIS A 287 8.97 15.28 9.35
CA HIS A 287 9.84 14.29 9.96
C HIS A 287 10.31 14.71 11.35
N LYS A 288 10.75 15.97 11.51
CA LYS A 288 11.09 16.49 12.83
C LYS A 288 9.92 16.41 13.81
N LEU A 289 8.73 16.87 13.42
CA LEU A 289 7.52 16.78 14.25
C LEU A 289 7.14 15.34 14.60
N TRP A 290 7.30 14.43 13.65
CA TRP A 290 7.03 13.00 13.86
C TRP A 290 7.96 12.41 14.91
N MET A 291 9.26 12.69 14.83
CA MET A 291 10.27 12.23 15.76
C MET A 291 10.03 12.75 17.19
N GLU A 292 9.58 14.01 17.32
CA GLU A 292 9.23 14.60 18.61
C GLU A 292 7.95 13.98 19.20
N LYS A 293 6.97 13.68 18.36
CA LYS A 293 5.63 13.25 18.78
C LYS A 293 5.51 11.74 18.97
N PHE A 294 6.23 10.96 18.17
CA PHE A 294 6.15 9.50 18.11
C PHE A 294 7.54 8.83 18.21
N PRO A 295 8.36 9.12 19.23
CA PRO A 295 9.71 8.57 19.35
C PRO A 295 9.74 7.03 19.42
N GLN A 296 8.65 6.40 19.84
CA GLN A 296 8.52 4.93 19.89
C GLN A 296 8.46 4.26 18.51
N THR A 297 8.33 5.01 17.43
CA THR A 297 8.28 4.47 16.06
C THR A 297 9.68 4.37 15.41
N LEU A 298 10.73 4.64 16.19
CA LEU A 298 12.14 4.67 15.76
C LEU A 298 12.89 3.34 16.00
N ALA A 299 12.22 2.30 16.40
CA ALA A 299 12.86 1.02 16.78
C ALA A 299 12.92 0.04 15.62
#